data_261e0f708960be29a2b8b38bf84caeba
#
_entry.id   261e0f708960be29a2b8b38bf84caeba
#
_cell.length_a   1.000
_cell.length_b   1.000
_cell.length_c   1.000
_cell.angle_alpha   90.00
_cell.angle_beta   90.00
_cell.angle_gamma   90.00
#
_symmetry.space_group_name_H-M   'P 1'
#
loop_
_entity.id
_entity.type
_entity.pdbx_description
1 polymer ?
#
loop_
_entity_poly.entity_id
_entity_poly.type
_entity_poly.pdbx_seq_one_letter_code
_entity_poly.pdbx_strand_id
1 'polypeptide(L)'
;MNKSILAGAAFALATLAPIARAAQTITVKGSDTMVILAQRWAEKYMAAHPDVSIQVTGGGSGTGISALINGTTDICNASRKMKAAEREKLKQRFSSLGVEIPSARDGLAVYLHESSPVADLTLDQVKLIYTGKIINWKDVGGPDAKIVLYGRENNSGTYVYFRDNVLKG
;
A
#
# COMPACT_ATOMS: atom_id res chain seq x y z
N MET A 1 -41.03 -52.75 -56.36
CA MET A 1 -39.69 -52.21 -55.96
C MET A 1 -39.91 -50.97 -55.10
N ASN A 2 -39.97 -51.17 -53.74
CA ASN A 2 -40.20 -50.02 -52.79
C ASN A 2 -38.87 -49.67 -52.22
N LYS A 3 -38.48 -48.39 -52.40
CA LYS A 3 -37.30 -47.78 -51.73
C LYS A 3 -37.78 -47.03 -50.52
N SER A 4 -37.53 -47.58 -49.36
CA SER A 4 -37.78 -46.93 -48.06
C SER A 4 -36.64 -46.01 -47.78
N ILE A 5 -36.93 -44.69 -47.63
CA ILE A 5 -35.98 -43.65 -47.22
C ILE A 5 -36.08 -43.54 -45.70
N LEU A 6 -35.03 -44.01 -44.99
CA LEU A 6 -34.86 -43.70 -43.57
C LEU A 6 -34.31 -42.26 -43.40
N ALA A 7 -35.15 -41.38 -42.87
CA ALA A 7 -34.70 -40.05 -42.43
C ALA A 7 -34.15 -40.18 -41.01
N GLY A 8 -32.83 -40.07 -40.86
CA GLY A 8 -32.16 -40.00 -39.56
C GLY A 8 -32.26 -38.59 -39.00
N ALA A 9 -33.00 -38.40 -37.90
CA ALA A 9 -33.02 -37.13 -37.15
C ALA A 9 -31.76 -37.03 -36.29
N ALA A 10 -30.84 -36.14 -36.68
CA ALA A 10 -29.67 -35.79 -35.87
C ALA A 10 -30.10 -34.82 -34.75
N PHE A 11 -30.14 -35.30 -33.52
CA PHE A 11 -30.42 -34.48 -32.32
C PHE A 11 -29.13 -33.78 -31.94
N ALA A 12 -29.02 -32.48 -32.27
CA ALA A 12 -27.91 -31.64 -31.86
C ALA A 12 -28.04 -31.32 -30.35
N LEU A 13 -27.25 -31.99 -29.51
CA LEU A 13 -27.08 -31.64 -28.12
C LEU A 13 -26.29 -30.30 -28.06
N ALA A 14 -26.99 -29.18 -27.89
CA ALA A 14 -26.36 -27.92 -27.56
C ALA A 14 -25.84 -27.99 -26.11
N THR A 15 -24.57 -28.23 -25.93
CA THR A 15 -23.90 -28.13 -24.63
C THR A 15 -23.90 -26.64 -24.24
N LEU A 16 -24.75 -26.26 -23.28
CA LEU A 16 -24.63 -24.97 -22.59
C LEU A 16 -23.31 -25.01 -21.80
N ALA A 17 -22.25 -24.47 -22.39
CA ALA A 17 -21.03 -24.14 -21.65
C ALA A 17 -21.39 -23.08 -20.58
N PRO A 18 -21.00 -23.27 -19.30
CA PRO A 18 -21.22 -22.24 -18.31
C PRO A 18 -20.46 -21.00 -18.75
N ILE A 19 -21.18 -19.87 -18.87
CA ILE A 19 -20.56 -18.56 -19.12
C ILE A 19 -19.76 -18.26 -17.87
N ALA A 20 -18.45 -18.49 -17.93
CA ALA A 20 -17.54 -18.07 -16.88
C ALA A 20 -17.63 -16.55 -16.76
N ARG A 21 -18.29 -16.07 -15.70
CA ARG A 21 -18.35 -14.67 -15.37
C ARG A 21 -16.93 -14.22 -15.05
N ALA A 22 -16.38 -13.27 -15.81
CA ALA A 22 -15.06 -12.72 -15.51
C ALA A 22 -15.09 -12.14 -14.08
N ALA A 23 -14.15 -12.60 -13.25
CA ALA A 23 -14.03 -12.10 -11.88
C ALA A 23 -13.81 -10.58 -11.91
N GLN A 24 -14.56 -9.85 -11.09
CA GLN A 24 -14.33 -8.41 -10.93
C GLN A 24 -12.99 -8.21 -10.24
N THR A 25 -12.05 -7.56 -10.90
CA THR A 25 -10.72 -7.28 -10.33
C THR A 25 -10.74 -5.92 -9.63
N ILE A 26 -10.29 -5.90 -8.37
CA ILE A 26 -10.05 -4.69 -7.57
C ILE A 26 -8.55 -4.58 -7.36
N THR A 27 -7.97 -3.45 -7.75
CA THR A 27 -6.55 -3.16 -7.56
C THR A 27 -6.35 -2.24 -6.35
N VAL A 28 -5.43 -2.65 -5.47
CA VAL A 28 -5.04 -1.91 -4.26
C VAL A 28 -3.56 -1.61 -4.32
N LYS A 29 -3.17 -0.35 -4.26
CA LYS A 29 -1.77 0.06 -4.35
C LYS A 29 -1.40 1.10 -3.32
N GLY A 30 -0.17 1.05 -2.79
CA GLY A 30 0.31 2.14 -1.94
C GLY A 30 1.29 1.76 -0.85
N SER A 31 0.98 2.13 0.38
CA SER A 31 1.87 2.01 1.54
C SER A 31 2.34 0.58 1.79
N ASP A 32 3.65 0.38 1.87
CA ASP A 32 4.24 -0.92 2.23
C ASP A 32 3.88 -1.32 3.65
N THR A 33 3.74 -0.36 4.57
CA THR A 33 3.26 -0.58 5.94
C THR A 33 1.91 -1.28 5.97
N MET A 34 1.05 -1.02 4.98
CA MET A 34 -0.31 -1.55 4.90
C MET A 34 -0.41 -2.87 4.10
N VAL A 35 0.64 -3.28 3.38
CA VAL A 35 0.55 -4.40 2.43
C VAL A 35 0.07 -5.68 3.10
N ILE A 36 0.70 -6.10 4.21
CA ILE A 36 0.36 -7.36 4.88
C ILE A 36 -1.08 -7.32 5.40
N LEU A 37 -1.50 -6.20 6.00
CA LEU A 37 -2.86 -6.04 6.52
C LEU A 37 -3.89 -6.08 5.38
N ALA A 38 -3.63 -5.37 4.30
CA ALA A 38 -4.51 -5.32 3.13
C ALA A 38 -4.60 -6.67 2.42
N GLN A 39 -3.49 -7.43 2.33
CA GLN A 39 -3.51 -8.79 1.80
C GLN A 39 -4.40 -9.70 2.65
N ARG A 40 -4.33 -9.62 3.97
CA ARG A 40 -5.19 -10.40 4.86
C ARG A 40 -6.67 -10.04 4.72
N TRP A 41 -6.99 -8.77 4.54
CA TRP A 41 -8.36 -8.35 4.25
C TRP A 41 -8.82 -8.86 2.89
N ALA A 42 -7.97 -8.77 1.85
CA ALA A 42 -8.26 -9.27 0.51
C ALA A 42 -8.52 -10.78 0.51
N GLU A 43 -7.67 -11.57 1.18
CA GLU A 43 -7.85 -13.02 1.34
C GLU A 43 -9.21 -13.37 1.96
N LYS A 44 -9.57 -12.70 3.06
CA LYS A 44 -10.86 -12.92 3.75
C LYS A 44 -12.05 -12.50 2.89
N TYR A 45 -11.93 -11.39 2.17
CA TYR A 45 -13.01 -10.91 1.31
C TYR A 45 -13.21 -11.85 0.12
N MET A 46 -12.16 -12.25 -0.58
CA MET A 46 -12.21 -13.18 -1.70
C MET A 46 -12.73 -14.57 -1.31
N ALA A 47 -12.44 -15.02 -0.09
CA ALA A 47 -13.00 -16.28 0.42
C ALA A 47 -14.53 -16.24 0.57
N ALA A 48 -15.10 -15.07 0.86
CA ALA A 48 -16.54 -14.88 0.95
C ALA A 48 -17.19 -14.46 -0.39
N HIS A 49 -16.39 -13.98 -1.34
CA HIS A 49 -16.81 -13.46 -2.65
C HIS A 49 -15.94 -14.05 -3.76
N PRO A 50 -16.19 -15.31 -4.18
CA PRO A 50 -15.34 -16.02 -5.17
C PRO A 50 -15.34 -15.40 -6.57
N ASP A 51 -16.29 -14.52 -6.86
CA ASP A 51 -16.41 -13.76 -8.10
C ASP A 51 -15.57 -12.48 -8.12
N VAL A 52 -14.87 -12.14 -7.01
CA VAL A 52 -14.01 -10.98 -6.87
C VAL A 52 -12.55 -11.39 -6.76
N SER A 53 -11.67 -10.71 -7.50
CA SER A 53 -10.21 -10.82 -7.39
C SER A 53 -9.64 -9.52 -6.87
N ILE A 54 -8.88 -9.55 -5.76
CA ILE A 54 -8.23 -8.36 -5.17
C ILE A 54 -6.72 -8.50 -5.27
N GLN A 55 -6.08 -7.53 -5.94
CA GLN A 55 -4.63 -7.48 -6.12
C GLN A 55 -4.04 -6.37 -5.26
N VAL A 56 -3.20 -6.73 -4.29
CA VAL A 56 -2.55 -5.78 -3.38
C VAL A 56 -1.07 -5.61 -3.74
N THR A 57 -0.64 -4.38 -3.97
CA THR A 57 0.75 -4.04 -4.27
C THR A 57 1.24 -2.88 -3.40
N GLY A 58 2.51 -2.90 -3.03
CA GLY A 58 3.20 -1.84 -2.30
C GLY A 58 3.75 -0.74 -3.21
N GLY A 59 4.84 -0.12 -2.76
CA GLY A 59 5.59 0.92 -3.47
C GLY A 59 5.48 2.31 -2.84
N GLY A 60 4.94 2.38 -1.62
CA GLY A 60 4.83 3.61 -0.82
C GLY A 60 3.53 4.38 -1.06
N SER A 61 3.11 5.13 -0.04
CA SER A 61 1.87 5.92 -0.06
C SER A 61 1.80 6.93 -1.21
N GLY A 62 2.93 7.56 -1.55
CA GLY A 62 3.01 8.53 -2.65
C GLY A 62 2.73 7.88 -4.01
N THR A 63 3.26 6.69 -4.23
CA THR A 63 3.02 5.89 -5.46
C THR A 63 1.54 5.48 -5.57
N GLY A 64 0.95 5.01 -4.46
CA GLY A 64 -0.47 4.66 -4.43
C GLY A 64 -1.40 5.85 -4.69
N ILE A 65 -1.13 7.00 -4.06
CA ILE A 65 -1.89 8.23 -4.29
C ILE A 65 -1.77 8.69 -5.75
N SER A 66 -0.57 8.63 -6.34
CA SER A 66 -0.38 8.94 -7.76
C SER A 66 -1.14 7.97 -8.66
N ALA A 67 -1.14 6.68 -8.34
CA ALA A 67 -1.88 5.67 -9.07
C ALA A 67 -3.41 5.92 -8.99
N LEU A 68 -3.93 6.29 -7.82
CA LEU A 68 -5.33 6.66 -7.62
C LEU A 68 -5.71 7.89 -8.46
N ILE A 69 -4.89 8.95 -8.42
CA ILE A 69 -5.09 10.16 -9.23
C ILE A 69 -5.06 9.81 -10.72
N ASN A 70 -4.20 8.91 -11.15
CA ASN A 70 -4.08 8.49 -12.55
C ASN A 70 -5.14 7.46 -12.98
N GLY A 71 -5.98 6.97 -12.05
CA GLY A 71 -7.01 5.97 -12.34
C GLY A 71 -6.42 4.58 -12.66
N THR A 72 -5.23 4.27 -12.15
CA THR A 72 -4.55 2.97 -12.34
C THR A 72 -4.62 2.07 -11.11
N THR A 73 -5.37 2.48 -10.11
CA THR A 73 -5.76 1.66 -8.96
C THR A 73 -7.13 2.09 -8.46
N ASP A 74 -7.90 1.16 -7.92
CA ASP A 74 -9.25 1.42 -7.41
C ASP A 74 -9.19 1.92 -5.96
N ILE A 75 -8.24 1.39 -5.18
CA ILE A 75 -8.05 1.74 -3.76
C ILE A 75 -6.58 2.10 -3.55
N CYS A 76 -6.35 3.19 -2.81
CA CYS A 76 -5.02 3.56 -2.36
C CYS A 76 -4.85 3.24 -0.88
N ASN A 77 -3.88 2.39 -0.54
CA ASN A 77 -3.40 2.25 0.83
C ASN A 77 -2.41 3.37 1.16
N ALA A 78 -2.61 4.05 2.27
CA ALA A 78 -1.73 5.12 2.68
C ALA A 78 -1.46 5.10 4.19
N SER A 79 -0.23 5.38 4.59
CA SER A 79 0.20 5.61 5.97
C SER A 79 0.36 7.10 6.29
N ARG A 80 -0.25 7.96 5.49
CA ARG A 80 -0.41 9.39 5.69
C ARG A 80 -1.69 9.88 5.02
N LYS A 81 -2.17 11.03 5.42
CA LYS A 81 -3.25 11.73 4.71
C LYS A 81 -2.81 12.21 3.32
N MET A 82 -3.75 12.33 2.40
CA MET A 82 -3.52 13.04 1.15
C MET A 82 -3.23 14.52 1.41
N LYS A 83 -2.24 15.06 0.70
CA LYS A 83 -1.96 16.49 0.71
C LYS A 83 -3.05 17.26 -0.04
N ALA A 84 -3.23 18.55 0.29
CA ALA A 84 -4.22 19.40 -0.38
C ALA A 84 -4.05 19.39 -1.92
N ALA A 85 -2.81 19.52 -2.40
CA ALA A 85 -2.52 19.47 -3.84
C ALA A 85 -2.84 18.12 -4.50
N GLU A 86 -2.70 17.00 -3.78
CA GLU A 86 -3.06 15.67 -4.28
C GLU A 86 -4.58 15.52 -4.38
N ARG A 87 -5.33 16.02 -3.39
CA ARG A 87 -6.80 16.04 -3.39
C ARG A 87 -7.34 16.92 -4.52
N GLU A 88 -6.72 18.05 -4.78
CA GLU A 88 -7.14 18.95 -5.87
C GLU A 88 -6.96 18.26 -7.23
N LYS A 89 -5.83 17.57 -7.46
CA LYS A 89 -5.61 16.79 -8.68
C LYS A 89 -6.66 15.68 -8.85
N LEU A 90 -7.02 14.99 -7.75
CA LEU A 90 -8.06 13.96 -7.77
C LEU A 90 -9.41 14.57 -8.15
N LYS A 91 -9.76 15.74 -7.56
CA LYS A 91 -10.98 16.49 -7.88
C LYS A 91 -11.04 16.92 -9.35
N GLN A 92 -9.93 17.44 -9.88
CA GLN A 92 -9.85 17.85 -11.29
C GLN A 92 -10.10 16.67 -12.24
N ARG A 93 -9.60 15.47 -11.89
CA ARG A 93 -9.75 14.30 -12.75
C ARG A 93 -11.09 13.60 -12.63
N PHE A 94 -11.64 13.47 -11.42
CA PHE A 94 -12.80 12.64 -11.14
C PHE A 94 -14.00 13.43 -10.59
N SER A 95 -13.90 14.76 -10.52
CA SER A 95 -14.90 15.63 -9.88
C SER A 95 -15.20 15.24 -8.42
N SER A 96 -14.25 14.57 -7.75
CA SER A 96 -14.35 14.06 -6.39
C SER A 96 -13.04 14.24 -5.62
N LEU A 97 -13.13 14.60 -4.34
CA LEU A 97 -11.98 14.66 -3.44
C LEU A 97 -11.52 13.29 -2.94
N GLY A 98 -12.20 12.23 -3.33
CA GLY A 98 -12.02 10.90 -2.79
C GLY A 98 -12.57 10.77 -1.36
N VAL A 99 -12.63 9.53 -0.87
CA VAL A 99 -13.03 9.21 0.51
C VAL A 99 -11.83 8.66 1.25
N GLU A 100 -11.46 9.27 2.37
CA GLU A 100 -10.47 8.74 3.29
C GLU A 100 -11.15 7.94 4.40
N ILE A 101 -10.76 6.68 4.56
CA ILE A 101 -11.27 5.78 5.60
C ILE A 101 -10.11 5.42 6.52
N PRO A 102 -10.04 6.00 7.74
CA PRO A 102 -9.06 5.58 8.74
C PRO A 102 -9.34 4.13 9.16
N SER A 103 -8.39 3.24 8.89
CA SER A 103 -8.56 1.80 9.11
C SER A 103 -7.84 1.29 10.35
N ALA A 104 -6.70 1.92 10.71
CA ALA A 104 -5.90 1.55 11.87
C ALA A 104 -5.04 2.73 12.35
N ARG A 105 -4.49 2.60 13.55
CA ARG A 105 -3.40 3.45 14.07
C ARG A 105 -2.12 2.65 14.06
N ASP A 106 -1.03 3.29 13.74
CA ASP A 106 0.31 2.71 13.72
C ASP A 106 1.26 3.57 14.56
N GLY A 107 2.36 2.97 15.02
CA GLY A 107 3.43 3.62 15.75
C GLY A 107 4.73 3.56 14.97
N LEU A 108 5.49 4.65 14.97
CA LEU A 108 6.83 4.70 14.40
C LEU A 108 7.85 4.66 15.53
N ALA A 109 8.80 3.74 15.46
CA ALA A 109 9.91 3.65 16.38
C ALA A 109 11.25 3.78 15.64
N VAL A 110 12.22 4.39 16.32
CA VAL A 110 13.64 4.31 15.97
C VAL A 110 14.25 3.22 16.83
N TYR A 111 14.95 2.28 16.23
CA TYR A 111 15.58 1.19 16.96
C TYR A 111 17.06 1.10 16.62
N LEU A 112 17.84 0.62 17.56
CA LEU A 112 19.27 0.39 17.49
C LEU A 112 19.55 -1.10 17.59
N HIS A 113 20.81 -1.49 17.29
CA HIS A 113 21.27 -2.85 17.55
C HIS A 113 21.22 -3.14 19.06
N GLU A 114 20.88 -4.37 19.45
CA GLU A 114 20.74 -4.79 20.86
C GLU A 114 21.98 -4.55 21.72
N SER A 115 23.17 -4.58 21.10
CA SER A 115 24.45 -4.30 21.79
C SER A 115 24.73 -2.80 21.96
N SER A 116 23.87 -1.90 21.52
CA SER A 116 24.08 -0.46 21.69
C SER A 116 23.93 -0.09 23.16
N PRO A 117 24.91 0.63 23.75
CA PRO A 117 24.79 1.13 25.12
C PRO A 117 23.86 2.35 25.24
N VAL A 118 23.44 2.94 24.12
CA VAL A 118 22.52 4.08 24.11
C VAL A 118 21.10 3.54 24.30
N ALA A 119 20.52 3.74 25.48
CA ALA A 119 19.20 3.25 25.83
C ALA A 119 18.09 4.21 25.40
N ASP A 120 18.34 5.53 25.53
CA ASP A 120 17.34 6.57 25.31
C ASP A 120 17.89 7.70 24.45
N LEU A 121 17.03 8.26 23.62
CA LEU A 121 17.29 9.46 22.83
C LEU A 121 16.07 10.40 22.94
N THR A 122 16.33 11.68 23.14
CA THR A 122 15.27 12.70 23.02
C THR A 122 14.92 12.91 21.55
N LEU A 123 13.72 13.44 21.27
CA LEU A 123 13.33 13.79 19.90
C LEU A 123 14.26 14.82 19.26
N ASP A 124 14.80 15.75 20.05
CA ASP A 124 15.79 16.71 19.57
C ASP A 124 17.11 16.04 19.18
N GLN A 125 17.60 15.06 19.96
CA GLN A 125 18.77 14.29 19.59
C GLN A 125 18.51 13.48 18.31
N VAL A 126 17.37 12.82 18.19
CA VAL A 126 16.97 12.13 16.96
C VAL A 126 16.95 13.09 15.77
N LYS A 127 16.38 14.29 15.92
CA LYS A 127 16.38 15.33 14.90
C LYS A 127 17.81 15.74 14.51
N LEU A 128 18.69 16.00 15.48
CA LEU A 128 20.08 16.39 15.23
C LEU A 128 20.86 15.27 14.51
N ILE A 129 20.63 14.02 14.88
CA ILE A 129 21.21 12.84 14.21
C ILE A 129 20.75 12.76 12.75
N TYR A 130 19.44 12.76 12.51
CA TYR A 130 18.89 12.60 11.16
C TYR A 130 19.08 13.83 10.25
N THR A 131 19.42 14.98 10.83
CA THR A 131 19.83 16.18 10.07
C THR A 131 21.35 16.30 9.90
N GLY A 132 22.14 15.33 10.39
CA GLY A 132 23.59 15.26 10.24
C GLY A 132 24.37 16.25 11.12
N LYS A 133 23.75 16.80 12.15
CA LYS A 133 24.41 17.66 13.13
C LYS A 133 25.13 16.87 14.21
N ILE A 134 24.61 15.69 14.56
CA ILE A 134 25.28 14.68 15.39
C ILE A 134 25.59 13.50 14.49
N ILE A 135 26.87 13.17 14.35
CA ILE A 135 27.35 12.11 13.45
C ILE A 135 28.15 11.03 14.18
N ASN A 136 28.35 11.17 15.48
CA ASN A 136 29.10 10.24 16.31
C ASN A 136 28.29 9.85 17.54
N TRP A 137 28.30 8.58 17.89
CA TRP A 137 27.53 8.05 19.03
C TRP A 137 28.00 8.62 20.37
N LYS A 138 29.30 9.02 20.51
CA LYS A 138 29.83 9.65 21.74
C LYS A 138 29.08 10.92 22.13
N ASP A 139 28.52 11.65 21.15
CA ASP A 139 27.81 12.90 21.38
C ASP A 139 26.43 12.69 22.04
N VAL A 140 26.00 11.44 22.12
CA VAL A 140 24.73 11.02 22.76
C VAL A 140 24.93 9.90 23.78
N GLY A 141 26.14 9.79 24.34
CA GLY A 141 26.43 8.83 25.41
C GLY A 141 26.82 7.42 24.95
N GLY A 142 27.09 7.24 23.68
CA GLY A 142 27.57 5.98 23.11
C GLY A 142 29.08 5.92 22.93
N PRO A 143 29.61 4.89 22.25
CA PRO A 143 31.03 4.74 21.94
C PRO A 143 31.49 5.77 20.91
N ASP A 144 32.82 5.99 20.81
CA ASP A 144 33.40 6.81 19.74
C ASP A 144 33.32 6.05 18.41
N ALA A 145 32.16 6.14 17.77
CA ALA A 145 31.85 5.47 16.52
C ALA A 145 30.89 6.32 15.69
N LYS A 146 31.08 6.27 14.37
CA LYS A 146 30.21 6.99 13.42
C LYS A 146 28.79 6.41 13.43
N ILE A 147 27.80 7.30 13.40
CA ILE A 147 26.41 6.91 13.22
C ILE A 147 26.15 6.59 11.75
N VAL A 148 25.55 5.43 11.48
CA VAL A 148 25.01 5.05 10.16
C VAL A 148 23.51 5.11 10.23
N LEU A 149 22.91 5.89 9.34
CA LEU A 149 21.47 6.11 9.30
C LEU A 149 20.81 5.23 8.25
N TYR A 150 19.71 4.62 8.65
CA TYR A 150 18.78 3.92 7.75
C TYR A 150 17.42 4.60 7.82
N GLY A 151 16.75 4.70 6.70
CA GLY A 151 15.46 5.33 6.59
C GLY A 151 14.63 4.75 5.45
N ARG A 152 13.44 5.30 5.27
CA ARG A 152 12.53 4.93 4.18
C ARG A 152 12.70 5.87 3.00
N GLU A 153 12.25 5.44 1.87
CA GLU A 153 12.26 6.17 0.60
C GLU A 153 11.32 7.40 0.67
N ASN A 154 11.59 8.39 -0.18
CA ASN A 154 10.86 9.67 -0.20
C ASN A 154 9.36 9.55 -0.53
N ASN A 155 8.94 8.48 -1.19
CA ASN A 155 7.53 8.16 -1.48
C ASN A 155 6.82 7.43 -0.33
N SER A 156 7.56 7.00 0.71
CA SER A 156 6.99 6.38 1.91
C SER A 156 6.15 7.39 2.72
N GLY A 157 4.94 6.97 3.09
CA GLY A 157 4.13 7.76 4.02
C GLY A 157 4.75 7.86 5.41
N THR A 158 5.42 6.79 5.87
CA THR A 158 6.15 6.76 7.15
C THR A 158 7.32 7.74 7.15
N TYR A 159 8.08 7.82 6.04
CA TYR A 159 9.14 8.84 5.90
C TYR A 159 8.56 10.25 5.98
N VAL A 160 7.48 10.53 5.26
CA VAL A 160 6.83 11.85 5.29
C VAL A 160 6.37 12.20 6.71
N TYR A 161 5.76 11.25 7.42
CA TYR A 161 5.35 11.43 8.80
C TYR A 161 6.53 11.76 9.71
N PHE A 162 7.61 10.97 9.64
CA PHE A 162 8.83 11.21 10.42
C PHE A 162 9.44 12.58 10.15
N ARG A 163 9.60 12.92 8.87
CA ARG A 163 10.11 14.23 8.45
C ARG A 163 9.29 15.39 9.03
N ASP A 164 7.97 15.29 8.91
CA ASP A 164 7.09 16.41 9.25
C ASP A 164 6.88 16.56 10.77
N ASN A 165 7.03 15.49 11.54
CA ASN A 165 6.80 15.49 12.99
C ASN A 165 8.10 15.48 13.82
N VAL A 166 9.22 15.02 13.27
CA VAL A 166 10.50 14.97 13.98
C VAL A 166 11.52 15.95 13.43
N LEU A 167 11.65 16.03 12.08
CA LEU A 167 12.75 16.82 11.50
C LEU A 167 12.42 18.30 11.32
N LYS A 168 11.15 18.63 11.06
CA LYS A 168 10.71 20.02 10.81
C LYS A 168 10.16 20.73 12.05
N GLY A 169 9.86 19.99 13.11
CA GLY A 169 9.29 20.49 14.35
C GLY A 169 10.14 21.51 15.06
#